data_c4bfed1022f5722b200f4e0d3e789be6
#
_entry.id   c4bfed1022f5722b200f4e0d3e789be6
#
_cell.length_a   1.000
_cell.length_b   1.000
_cell.length_c   1.000
_cell.angle_alpha   90.00
_cell.angle_beta   90.00
_cell.angle_gamma   90.00
#
_symmetry.space_group_name_H-M   'P 1'
#
loop_
_entity.id
_entity.type
_entity.pdbx_description
1 polymer ?
#
loop_
_entity_poly.entity_id
_entity_poly.type
_entity_poly.pdbx_seq_one_letter_code
_entity_poly.pdbx_strand_id
1 'polypeptide(L)'
;TSSTRVLTDEIIDESIFGNTTSFLTFKMFEADGILGINFQYLQKSKDFLTPICIDKNTKIVLELANGKQVKLVNSTDLTTCNELQYDAINKNNLRVLNGFFYFSPENFTDLKTEKVYLIKITANTGDVNFVIKPYLNSEIYKTKSKPDTYFIENLKCLGL
;
A
#
# COMPACT_ATOMS: atom_id res chain seq x y z
N THR A 1 -25.32 11.64 10.67
CA THR A 1 -23.98 12.22 10.69
C THR A 1 -22.96 11.19 10.22
N SER A 2 -22.13 11.58 9.25
CA SER A 2 -21.02 10.73 8.79
C SER A 2 -19.93 10.69 9.85
N SER A 3 -19.29 9.54 10.02
CA SER A 3 -18.11 9.40 10.89
C SER A 3 -16.96 8.81 10.10
N THR A 4 -15.78 9.40 10.25
CA THR A 4 -14.56 8.94 9.60
C THR A 4 -13.46 8.83 10.64
N ARG A 5 -12.78 7.67 10.66
CA ARG A 5 -11.60 7.44 11.49
C ARG A 5 -10.41 7.16 10.56
N VAL A 6 -9.30 7.83 10.81
CA VAL A 6 -8.07 7.69 10.01
C VAL A 6 -6.91 7.40 10.94
N LEU A 7 -6.14 6.38 10.62
CA LEU A 7 -4.95 5.99 11.37
C LEU A 7 -3.68 6.58 10.74
N THR A 8 -2.60 6.56 11.52
CA THR A 8 -1.30 7.08 11.08
C THR A 8 -0.72 6.28 9.91
N ASP A 9 0.01 6.96 9.03
CA ASP A 9 0.77 6.31 7.95
C ASP A 9 1.81 5.35 8.51
N GLU A 10 1.99 4.22 7.82
CA GLU A 10 3.06 3.28 8.13
C GLU A 10 3.74 2.82 6.85
N ILE A 11 5.07 2.76 6.87
CA ILE A 11 5.85 2.24 5.75
C ILE A 11 5.74 0.72 5.76
N ILE A 12 5.23 0.17 4.67
CA ILE A 12 4.99 -1.27 4.51
C ILE A 12 6.15 -1.94 3.78
N ASP A 13 6.78 -1.23 2.84
CA ASP A 13 7.95 -1.70 2.13
C ASP A 13 8.88 -0.56 1.76
N GLU A 14 10.16 -0.79 1.90
CA GLU A 14 11.22 0.11 1.43
C GLU A 14 12.21 -0.75 0.66
N SER A 15 12.45 -0.40 -0.60
CA SER A 15 13.31 -1.17 -1.47
C SER A 15 14.33 -0.25 -2.14
N ILE A 16 15.60 -0.65 -2.08
CA ILE A 16 16.69 0.06 -2.74
C ILE A 16 17.33 -0.91 -3.73
N PHE A 17 17.23 -0.59 -5.01
CA PHE A 17 17.78 -1.41 -6.08
C PHE A 17 18.49 -0.51 -7.09
N GLY A 18 19.82 -0.58 -7.12
CA GLY A 18 20.63 0.27 -7.98
C GLY A 18 20.39 1.75 -7.68
N ASN A 19 19.97 2.49 -8.68
CA ASN A 19 19.67 3.93 -8.57
C ASN A 19 18.23 4.22 -8.16
N THR A 20 17.43 3.19 -7.88
CA THR A 20 16.00 3.33 -7.59
C THR A 20 15.70 3.01 -6.14
N THR A 21 15.01 3.91 -5.48
CA THR A 21 14.45 3.70 -4.14
C THR A 21 12.94 3.77 -4.23
N SER A 22 12.24 2.85 -3.60
CA SER A 22 10.78 2.83 -3.60
C SER A 22 10.23 2.59 -2.20
N PHE A 23 9.05 3.18 -1.96
CA PHE A 23 8.35 3.11 -0.67
C PHE A 23 6.88 2.80 -0.92
N LEU A 24 6.37 1.80 -0.23
CA LEU A 24 4.95 1.54 -0.14
C LEU A 24 4.48 1.96 1.26
N THR A 25 3.51 2.85 1.32
CA THR A 25 2.95 3.38 2.58
C THR A 25 1.45 3.13 2.60
N PHE A 26 0.94 2.65 3.73
CA PHE A 26 -0.50 2.48 3.95
C PHE A 26 -0.99 3.41 5.04
N LYS A 27 -2.21 3.89 4.84
CA LYS A 27 -3.00 4.57 5.86
C LYS A 27 -4.38 3.92 5.88
N MET A 28 -4.74 3.30 6.99
CA MET A 28 -6.04 2.66 7.14
C MET A 28 -7.09 3.70 7.54
N PHE A 29 -8.29 3.54 7.03
CA PHE A 29 -9.42 4.40 7.39
C PHE A 29 -10.71 3.59 7.47
N GLU A 30 -11.64 4.10 8.26
CA GLU A 30 -13.01 3.63 8.30
C GLU A 30 -13.92 4.84 8.12
N ALA A 31 -14.80 4.77 7.15
CA ALA A 31 -15.76 5.83 6.84
C ALA A 31 -17.14 5.21 6.76
N ASP A 32 -18.02 5.58 7.69
CA ASP A 32 -19.42 5.10 7.76
C ASP A 32 -19.54 3.57 7.70
N GLY A 33 -18.68 2.88 8.43
CA GLY A 33 -18.63 1.42 8.48
C GLY A 33 -17.88 0.77 7.34
N ILE A 34 -17.40 1.52 6.37
CA ILE A 34 -16.60 1.01 5.26
C ILE A 34 -15.13 1.10 5.62
N LEU A 35 -14.46 -0.05 5.64
CA LEU A 35 -13.04 -0.15 5.95
C LEU A 35 -12.22 -0.12 4.66
N GLY A 36 -11.15 0.67 4.65
CA GLY A 36 -10.28 0.77 3.51
C GLY A 36 -8.87 1.22 3.84
N ILE A 37 -8.06 1.28 2.82
CA ILE A 37 -6.71 1.84 2.91
C ILE A 37 -6.51 2.89 1.82
N ASN A 38 -5.75 3.90 2.17
CA ASN A 38 -5.07 4.75 1.21
C ASN A 38 -3.66 4.18 1.08
N PHE A 39 -3.24 3.89 -0.15
CA PHE A 39 -1.85 3.52 -0.38
C PHE A 39 -1.15 4.60 -1.17
N GLN A 40 0.14 4.74 -0.91
CA GLN A 40 1.02 5.58 -1.69
C GLN A 40 2.24 4.74 -2.09
N TYR A 41 2.53 4.68 -3.38
CA TYR A 41 3.73 4.07 -3.90
C TYR A 41 4.62 5.15 -4.50
N LEU A 42 5.70 5.47 -3.80
CA LEU A 42 6.67 6.48 -4.21
C LEU A 42 7.90 5.80 -4.76
N GLN A 43 8.29 6.19 -5.96
CA GLN A 43 9.54 5.73 -6.59
C GLN A 43 10.43 6.95 -6.89
N LYS A 44 11.71 6.79 -6.64
CA LYS A 44 12.73 7.82 -6.84
C LYS A 44 13.93 7.19 -7.53
N SER A 45 14.38 7.76 -8.66
CA SER A 45 15.48 7.18 -9.42
C SER A 45 16.23 8.23 -10.24
N LYS A 46 17.50 7.96 -10.47
CA LYS A 46 18.29 8.67 -11.49
C LYS A 46 17.86 8.28 -12.91
N ASP A 47 17.33 7.07 -13.04
CA ASP A 47 16.90 6.51 -14.32
C ASP A 47 15.43 6.82 -14.59
N PHE A 48 14.99 6.60 -15.85
CA PHE A 48 13.59 6.73 -16.19
C PHE A 48 12.76 5.68 -15.48
N LEU A 49 11.63 6.12 -14.91
CA LEU A 49 10.68 5.24 -14.23
C LEU A 49 9.47 4.99 -15.13
N THR A 50 9.15 3.71 -15.35
CA THR A 50 8.01 3.31 -16.16
C THR A 50 6.69 3.70 -15.49
N PRO A 51 5.70 4.21 -16.23
CA PRO A 51 4.38 4.47 -15.67
C PRO A 51 3.70 3.20 -15.13
N ILE A 52 3.02 3.35 -14.00
CA ILE A 52 2.15 2.34 -13.41
C ILE A 52 0.75 2.91 -13.38
N CYS A 53 -0.21 2.21 -13.98
CA CYS A 53 -1.60 2.66 -14.05
C CYS A 53 -2.52 1.67 -13.35
N ILE A 54 -3.46 2.19 -12.60
CA ILE A 54 -4.51 1.42 -11.94
C ILE A 54 -5.88 1.86 -12.44
N ASP A 55 -6.83 0.95 -12.42
CA ASP A 55 -8.22 1.21 -12.86
C ASP A 55 -9.20 0.41 -12.00
N LYS A 56 -10.45 0.36 -12.42
CA LYS A 56 -11.52 -0.35 -11.69
C LYS A 56 -11.27 -1.84 -11.50
N ASN A 57 -10.42 -2.44 -12.33
CA ASN A 57 -10.10 -3.87 -12.25
C ASN A 57 -8.87 -4.15 -11.38
N THR A 58 -8.16 -3.11 -11.00
CA THR A 58 -6.98 -3.24 -10.12
C THR A 58 -7.42 -3.71 -8.75
N LYS A 59 -6.67 -4.68 -8.21
CA LYS A 59 -6.89 -5.19 -6.85
C LYS A 59 -5.60 -5.13 -6.07
N ILE A 60 -5.73 -4.93 -4.77
CA ILE A 60 -4.65 -5.21 -3.83
C ILE A 60 -4.95 -6.57 -3.24
N VAL A 61 -4.04 -7.52 -3.41
CA VAL A 61 -4.18 -8.88 -2.92
C VAL A 61 -3.21 -9.08 -1.77
N LEU A 62 -3.73 -9.41 -0.60
CA LEU A 62 -2.94 -9.72 0.58
C LEU A 62 -2.88 -11.24 0.72
N GLU A 63 -1.68 -11.81 0.69
CA GLU A 63 -1.50 -13.24 0.95
C GLU A 63 -1.13 -13.45 2.40
N LEU A 64 -1.90 -14.27 3.10
CA LEU A 64 -1.80 -14.47 4.54
C LEU A 64 -0.98 -15.72 4.87
N ALA A 65 -0.46 -15.76 6.10
CA ALA A 65 0.33 -16.88 6.59
C ALA A 65 -0.42 -18.22 6.56
N ASN A 66 -1.76 -18.21 6.66
CA ASN A 66 -2.58 -19.43 6.57
C ASN A 66 -2.89 -19.86 5.13
N GLY A 67 -2.31 -19.21 4.12
CA GLY A 67 -2.52 -19.53 2.71
C GLY A 67 -3.75 -18.89 2.08
N LYS A 68 -4.57 -18.18 2.85
CA LYS A 68 -5.73 -17.47 2.31
C LYS A 68 -5.34 -16.13 1.73
N GLN A 69 -6.19 -15.60 0.87
CA GLN A 69 -6.01 -14.29 0.25
C GLN A 69 -7.15 -13.37 0.65
N VAL A 70 -6.80 -12.10 0.87
CA VAL A 70 -7.78 -11.02 1.07
C VAL A 70 -7.58 -10.02 -0.07
N LYS A 71 -8.68 -9.69 -0.76
CA LYS A 71 -8.65 -8.78 -1.90
C LYS A 71 -9.32 -7.47 -1.54
N LEU A 72 -8.66 -6.37 -1.88
CA LEU A 72 -9.22 -5.03 -1.76
C LEU A 72 -9.53 -4.53 -3.16
N VAL A 73 -10.64 -3.82 -3.30
CA VAL A 73 -11.11 -3.29 -4.59
C VAL A 73 -10.89 -1.79 -4.66
N ASN A 74 -10.63 -1.29 -5.87
CA ASN A 74 -10.45 0.13 -6.10
C ASN A 74 -11.76 0.88 -5.82
N SER A 75 -11.67 2.02 -5.16
CA SER A 75 -12.83 2.85 -4.81
C SER A 75 -13.38 3.66 -5.99
N THR A 76 -12.66 3.73 -7.10
CA THR A 76 -13.02 4.53 -8.26
C THR A 76 -12.97 3.70 -9.55
N ASP A 77 -13.80 4.08 -10.52
CA ASP A 77 -13.79 3.50 -11.86
C ASP A 77 -12.80 4.21 -12.79
N LEU A 78 -12.18 5.30 -12.33
CA LEU A 78 -11.27 6.10 -13.15
C LEU A 78 -9.89 5.41 -13.24
N THR A 79 -9.28 5.54 -14.40
CA THR A 79 -7.89 5.15 -14.60
C THR A 79 -6.98 6.23 -14.04
N THR A 80 -6.03 5.81 -13.19
CA THR A 80 -5.05 6.71 -12.58
C THR A 80 -3.66 6.13 -12.81
N CYS A 81 -2.76 6.96 -13.34
CA CYS A 81 -1.35 6.59 -13.50
C CYS A 81 -0.50 7.39 -12.51
N ASN A 82 0.65 6.83 -12.16
CA ASN A 82 1.58 7.56 -11.29
C ASN A 82 2.10 8.81 -12.01
N GLU A 83 2.12 9.92 -11.30
CA GLU A 83 2.61 11.19 -11.81
C GLU A 83 4.13 11.22 -11.83
N LEU A 84 4.70 11.74 -12.93
CA LEU A 84 6.13 11.98 -13.03
C LEU A 84 6.44 13.40 -12.57
N GLN A 85 7.35 13.51 -11.61
CA GLN A 85 7.91 14.77 -11.15
C GLN A 85 9.42 14.68 -11.26
N TYR A 86 10.05 15.82 -11.56
CA TYR A 86 11.50 15.87 -11.65
C TYR A 86 12.07 16.81 -10.59
N ASP A 87 12.94 16.26 -9.74
CA ASP A 87 13.68 17.04 -8.76
C ASP A 87 14.99 17.51 -9.40
N ALA A 88 15.01 18.78 -9.85
CA ALA A 88 16.16 19.35 -10.53
C ALA A 88 17.38 19.53 -9.62
N ILE A 89 17.17 19.68 -8.32
CA ILE A 89 18.26 19.88 -7.35
C ILE A 89 19.06 18.60 -7.19
N ASN A 90 18.38 17.48 -6.96
CA ASN A 90 19.00 16.17 -6.76
C ASN A 90 19.08 15.34 -8.05
N LYS A 91 18.52 15.85 -9.13
CA LYS A 91 18.47 15.20 -10.45
C LYS A 91 17.83 13.83 -10.40
N ASN A 92 16.69 13.74 -9.69
CA ASN A 92 15.91 12.50 -9.57
C ASN A 92 14.59 12.61 -10.30
N ASN A 93 14.19 11.50 -10.93
CA ASN A 93 12.83 11.30 -11.36
C ASN A 93 12.02 10.76 -10.17
N LEU A 94 10.84 11.30 -9.95
CA LEU A 94 9.91 10.85 -8.91
C LEU A 94 8.62 10.41 -9.58
N ARG A 95 8.08 9.26 -9.14
CA ARG A 95 6.75 8.82 -9.52
C ARG A 95 5.96 8.53 -8.25
N VAL A 96 4.75 9.07 -8.19
CA VAL A 96 3.87 8.89 -7.04
C VAL A 96 2.55 8.33 -7.52
N LEU A 97 2.17 7.18 -6.99
CA LEU A 97 0.87 6.56 -7.24
C LEU A 97 0.11 6.51 -5.92
N ASN A 98 -1.10 7.07 -5.93
CA ASN A 98 -2.01 7.04 -4.79
C ASN A 98 -3.29 6.33 -5.17
N GLY A 99 -3.89 5.64 -4.21
CA GLY A 99 -5.18 5.00 -4.43
C GLY A 99 -5.89 4.71 -3.12
N PHE A 100 -7.23 4.69 -3.19
CA PHE A 100 -8.09 4.27 -2.09
C PHE A 100 -8.72 2.93 -2.45
N PHE A 101 -8.52 1.94 -1.58
CA PHE A 101 -9.04 0.58 -1.78
C PHE A 101 -9.87 0.16 -0.59
N TYR A 102 -10.97 -0.53 -0.85
CA TYR A 102 -11.90 -0.97 0.18
C TYR A 102 -11.83 -2.48 0.39
N PHE A 103 -11.99 -2.90 1.65
CA PHE A 103 -12.19 -4.30 1.98
C PHE A 103 -13.60 -4.73 1.62
N SER A 104 -13.72 -5.95 1.09
CA SER A 104 -15.01 -6.61 1.01
C SER A 104 -15.44 -7.02 2.43
N PRO A 105 -16.68 -6.75 2.85
CA PRO A 105 -17.11 -7.00 4.25
C PRO A 105 -16.89 -8.41 4.75
N GLU A 106 -16.91 -9.39 3.87
CA GLU A 106 -16.82 -10.83 4.18
C GLU A 106 -15.38 -11.35 4.29
N ASN A 107 -14.36 -10.57 3.93
CA ASN A 107 -13.02 -11.09 3.68
C ASN A 107 -11.95 -10.69 4.70
N PHE A 108 -12.24 -9.80 5.65
CA PHE A 108 -11.16 -9.31 6.50
C PHE A 108 -11.03 -10.02 7.86
N THR A 109 -11.88 -11.04 8.14
CA THR A 109 -11.84 -11.75 9.42
C THR A 109 -10.47 -12.36 9.71
N ASP A 110 -9.86 -12.99 8.70
CA ASP A 110 -8.53 -13.60 8.87
C ASP A 110 -7.43 -12.56 9.12
N LEU A 111 -7.59 -11.33 8.66
CA LEU A 111 -6.61 -10.26 8.91
C LEU A 111 -6.50 -9.89 10.39
N LYS A 112 -7.47 -10.24 11.21
CA LYS A 112 -7.44 -9.95 12.65
C LYS A 112 -6.40 -10.79 13.38
N THR A 113 -6.02 -11.93 12.81
CA THR A 113 -5.15 -12.91 13.46
C THR A 113 -3.95 -13.34 12.62
N GLU A 114 -4.05 -13.25 11.29
CA GLU A 114 -3.02 -13.77 10.39
C GLU A 114 -2.09 -12.69 9.87
N LYS A 115 -0.80 -12.98 9.86
CA LYS A 115 0.21 -12.10 9.29
C LYS A 115 0.12 -12.10 7.77
N VAL A 116 0.47 -10.97 7.17
CA VAL A 116 0.58 -10.82 5.71
C VAL A 116 2.04 -11.05 5.31
N TYR A 117 2.29 -11.92 4.34
CA TYR A 117 3.64 -12.17 3.86
C TYR A 117 3.91 -11.65 2.45
N LEU A 118 2.87 -11.42 1.66
CA LEU A 118 2.99 -10.90 0.30
C LEU A 118 1.84 -9.95 -0.01
N ILE A 119 2.15 -8.84 -0.65
CA ILE A 119 1.16 -7.89 -1.18
C ILE A 119 1.38 -7.77 -2.66
N LYS A 120 0.30 -7.92 -3.44
CA LYS A 120 0.32 -7.78 -4.89
C LYS A 120 -0.66 -6.68 -5.30
N ILE A 121 -0.19 -5.75 -6.12
CA ILE A 121 -1.06 -4.76 -6.78
C ILE A 121 -1.19 -5.19 -8.24
N THR A 122 -2.40 -5.53 -8.67
CA THR A 122 -2.67 -5.99 -10.03
C THR A 122 -2.95 -4.80 -10.94
N ALA A 123 -1.90 -4.04 -11.25
CA ALA A 123 -2.03 -2.89 -12.14
C ALA A 123 -2.24 -3.32 -13.59
N ASN A 124 -2.85 -2.46 -14.40
CA ASN A 124 -3.09 -2.74 -15.82
C ASN A 124 -1.81 -2.68 -16.65
N THR A 125 -0.73 -2.12 -16.12
CA THR A 125 0.60 -2.08 -16.75
C THR A 125 1.51 -3.22 -16.28
N GLY A 126 1.01 -4.12 -15.44
CA GLY A 126 1.75 -5.25 -14.87
C GLY A 126 1.62 -5.30 -13.36
N ASP A 127 1.76 -6.48 -12.80
CA ASP A 127 1.65 -6.68 -11.35
C ASP A 127 2.89 -6.15 -10.63
N VAL A 128 2.67 -5.55 -9.46
CA VAL A 128 3.74 -5.12 -8.55
C VAL A 128 3.63 -5.93 -7.26
N ASN A 129 4.70 -6.60 -6.89
CA ASN A 129 4.73 -7.52 -5.75
C ASN A 129 5.65 -6.99 -4.66
N PHE A 130 5.23 -7.15 -3.39
CA PHE A 130 5.99 -6.77 -2.22
C PHE A 130 6.06 -7.94 -1.26
N VAL A 131 7.27 -8.42 -0.99
CA VAL A 131 7.51 -9.42 0.06
C VAL A 131 7.55 -8.68 1.39
N ILE A 132 6.68 -9.05 2.31
CA ILE A 132 6.46 -8.32 3.54
C ILE A 132 7.33 -8.89 4.66
N LYS A 133 8.02 -8.00 5.38
CA LYS A 133 8.96 -8.34 6.44
C LYS A 133 8.31 -8.18 7.81
N PRO A 134 8.77 -8.95 8.84
CA PRO A 134 8.30 -8.75 10.21
C PRO A 134 8.77 -7.44 10.83
N TYR A 135 9.93 -6.94 10.38
CA TYR A 135 10.48 -5.67 10.84
C TYR A 135 11.02 -4.89 9.66
N LEU A 136 10.77 -3.59 9.66
CA LEU A 136 11.32 -2.69 8.68
C LEU A 136 11.90 -1.47 9.38
N ASN A 137 13.21 -1.26 9.18
CA ASN A 137 13.90 -0.06 9.61
C ASN A 137 14.14 0.80 8.37
N SER A 138 13.44 1.93 8.27
CA SER A 138 13.65 2.84 7.15
C SER A 138 14.99 3.55 7.31
N GLU A 139 15.87 3.37 6.34
CA GLU A 139 17.15 4.07 6.30
C GLU A 139 16.98 5.56 6.02
N ILE A 140 15.98 5.90 5.25
CA ILE A 140 15.74 7.27 4.77
C ILE A 140 14.93 8.07 5.78
N TYR A 141 13.79 7.52 6.25
CA TYR A 141 12.92 8.21 7.19
C TYR A 141 13.28 7.98 8.66
N LYS A 142 14.23 7.06 8.93
CA LYS A 142 14.68 6.74 10.30
C LYS A 142 13.55 6.28 11.22
N THR A 143 12.55 5.61 10.65
CA THR A 143 11.41 5.05 11.36
C THR A 143 11.46 3.54 11.39
N LYS A 144 10.73 2.94 12.34
CA LYS A 144 10.60 1.48 12.46
C LYS A 144 9.14 1.10 12.31
N SER A 145 8.89 -0.01 11.62
CA SER A 145 7.55 -0.55 11.45
C SER A 145 7.56 -2.07 11.51
N LYS A 146 6.37 -2.65 11.63
CA LYS A 146 6.14 -4.10 11.59
C LYS A 146 5.11 -4.41 10.51
N PRO A 147 5.54 -4.44 9.24
CA PRO A 147 4.59 -4.52 8.13
C PRO A 147 3.72 -5.77 8.12
N ASP A 148 4.24 -6.92 8.55
CA ASP A 148 3.50 -8.20 8.51
C ASP A 148 2.30 -8.23 9.46
N THR A 149 2.33 -7.44 10.54
CA THR A 149 1.23 -7.33 11.51
C THR A 149 0.46 -6.01 11.40
N TYR A 150 0.71 -5.23 10.35
CA TYR A 150 0.07 -3.92 10.16
C TYR A 150 -1.45 -4.00 10.30
N PHE A 151 -2.09 -4.96 9.61
CA PHE A 151 -3.55 -5.07 9.65
C PHE A 151 -4.06 -5.56 11.00
N ILE A 152 -3.36 -6.52 11.63
CA ILE A 152 -3.72 -7.02 12.97
C ILE A 152 -3.77 -5.85 13.96
N GLU A 153 -2.70 -5.05 14.01
CA GLU A 153 -2.58 -3.95 14.95
C GLU A 153 -3.58 -2.83 14.68
N ASN A 154 -3.76 -2.46 13.42
CA ASN A 154 -4.63 -1.36 13.05
C ASN A 154 -6.11 -1.71 13.16
N LEU A 155 -6.50 -2.96 12.90
CA LEU A 155 -7.87 -3.42 13.15
C LEU A 155 -8.21 -3.36 14.63
N LYS A 156 -7.27 -3.71 15.51
CA LYS A 156 -7.44 -3.53 16.96
C LYS A 156 -7.66 -2.06 17.33
N CYS A 157 -6.87 -1.15 16.76
CA CYS A 157 -7.03 0.27 17.01
C CYS A 157 -8.40 0.80 16.60
N LEU A 158 -9.00 0.20 15.56
CA LEU A 158 -10.34 0.57 15.10
C LEU A 158 -11.46 -0.15 15.91
N GLY A 159 -11.09 -1.03 16.83
CA GLY A 159 -12.06 -1.79 17.63
C GLY A 159 -12.75 -2.92 16.88
N LEU A 160 -12.09 -3.43 15.85
CA LEU A 160 -12.63 -4.48 14.99
C LEU A 160 -12.04 -5.86 15.28
#